data_6c340b1b8e2e2592e4ba3038d2a0757c
#
_entry.id   6c340b1b8e2e2592e4ba3038d2a0757c
#
_cell.length_a   1.000
_cell.length_b   1.000
_cell.length_c   1.000
_cell.angle_alpha   90.00
_cell.angle_beta   90.00
_cell.angle_gamma   90.00
#
_symmetry.space_group_name_H-M   'P 1'
#
loop_
_entity.id
_entity.type
_entity.pdbx_description
1 polymer ?
#
loop_
_entity_poly.entity_id
_entity_poly.type
_entity_poly.pdbx_seq_one_letter_code
_entity_poly.pdbx_strand_id
1 'polypeptide(L)'
;RSRGLGDVYKRQPYNLGPDALMVNSRSFFIKIRPDKEAGVAYLYPEPRIAGVKLPESIPLSKEGCGAWRKQINPDFSNPLKPAFKGKFPLKCGPKDYFYTSLSADQYLQVVFADMWKKAGGTWKGKVVQGKLPDDSDDYKVLASSYSEPLTKLVYNMNKYSDNIIARQLFLALAKTQKDEPKNLEGARAAVYEWAASLKIPPSSLKIDNGSGLSRTTAISTDAFVTVLKHMWNAPQMPEFVSSLPISGVDGTMRKRHVAQGSAHVKTGYIQNVRSIAGYVQTKSGERYAVAAIVNGPSAVNSIPVMDAVISWVYGR
;
A
#
# COMPACT_ATOMS: atom_id res chain seq x y z
N ARG A 1 -7.05 29.22 1.22
CA ARG A 1 -6.75 27.97 1.94
C ARG A 1 -7.67 26.88 1.38
N SER A 2 -7.18 26.07 0.43
CA SER A 2 -7.94 24.95 -0.17
C SER A 2 -7.97 23.77 0.81
N ARG A 3 -8.96 23.71 1.69
CA ARG A 3 -9.15 22.60 2.66
C ARG A 3 -9.78 21.32 2.04
N GLY A 4 -10.25 21.36 0.79
CA GLY A 4 -11.09 20.28 0.25
C GLY A 4 -10.38 19.12 -0.43
N LEU A 5 -9.22 19.31 -1.08
CA LEU A 5 -8.54 18.26 -1.85
C LEU A 5 -7.53 17.45 -1.05
N GLY A 6 -6.91 18.05 -0.04
CA GLY A 6 -5.94 17.37 0.83
C GLY A 6 -6.53 16.26 1.69
N ASP A 7 -7.80 16.41 2.11
CA ASP A 7 -8.43 15.46 3.02
C ASP A 7 -8.94 14.19 2.31
N VAL A 8 -9.38 14.28 1.07
CA VAL A 8 -9.81 13.10 0.27
C VAL A 8 -8.61 12.20 -0.04
N TYR A 9 -7.44 12.77 -0.35
CA TYR A 9 -6.21 12.01 -0.58
C TYR A 9 -5.64 11.41 0.71
N LYS A 10 -5.77 12.09 1.85
CA LYS A 10 -5.30 11.59 3.15
C LYS A 10 -6.11 10.38 3.66
N ARG A 11 -7.32 10.18 3.16
CA ARG A 11 -8.24 9.10 3.57
C ARG A 11 -8.22 7.88 2.64
N GLN A 12 -7.18 7.76 1.83
CA GLN A 12 -6.94 6.55 1.04
C GLN A 12 -6.12 5.55 1.86
N PRO A 13 -6.38 4.24 1.73
CA PRO A 13 -5.69 3.21 2.50
C PRO A 13 -4.16 3.30 2.43
N TYR A 14 -3.61 3.67 1.27
CA TYR A 14 -2.15 3.76 1.08
C TYR A 14 -1.45 4.84 1.92
N ASN A 15 -2.20 5.77 2.54
CA ASN A 15 -1.67 6.81 3.42
C ASN A 15 -1.75 6.45 4.91
N LEU A 16 -2.33 5.30 5.25
CA LEU A 16 -2.45 4.88 6.64
C LEU A 16 -1.09 4.58 7.25
N GLY A 17 -0.94 4.95 8.51
CA GLY A 17 0.17 4.49 9.34
C GLY A 17 0.02 3.02 9.72
N PRO A 18 1.13 2.39 10.14
CA PRO A 18 1.09 1.06 10.74
C PRO A 18 0.31 1.07 12.05
N ASP A 19 -0.15 -0.10 12.47
CA ASP A 19 -0.93 -0.28 13.68
C ASP A 19 -0.56 -1.62 14.33
N ALA A 20 -0.58 -1.68 15.66
CA ALA A 20 -0.29 -2.91 16.41
C ALA A 20 -1.30 -4.03 16.09
N LEU A 21 -2.56 -3.67 15.87
CA LEU A 21 -3.62 -4.58 15.43
C LEU A 21 -4.31 -4.02 14.19
N MET A 22 -3.76 -4.32 13.02
CA MET A 22 -4.31 -3.89 11.74
C MET A 22 -5.39 -4.85 11.25
N VAL A 23 -6.64 -4.45 11.33
CA VAL A 23 -7.78 -5.21 10.80
C VAL A 23 -8.23 -4.59 9.48
N ASN A 24 -8.31 -5.40 8.42
CA ASN A 24 -8.81 -5.03 7.08
C ASN A 24 -8.25 -3.69 6.56
N SER A 25 -6.95 -3.42 6.81
CA SER A 25 -6.28 -2.16 6.46
C SER A 25 -7.06 -0.91 6.93
N ARG A 26 -7.84 -0.98 7.99
CA ARG A 26 -8.76 0.06 8.51
C ARG A 26 -9.63 0.70 7.41
N SER A 27 -10.02 -0.10 6.43
CA SER A 27 -10.67 0.40 5.23
C SER A 27 -12.07 -0.15 5.07
N PHE A 28 -12.92 0.67 4.49
CA PHE A 28 -14.20 0.26 3.93
C PHE A 28 -14.08 0.19 2.43
N PHE A 29 -14.63 -0.84 1.88
CA PHE A 29 -14.73 -1.07 0.46
C PHE A 29 -16.19 -0.90 0.06
N ILE A 30 -16.46 -0.05 -0.92
CA ILE A 30 -17.81 0.18 -1.43
C ILE A 30 -17.86 -0.27 -2.87
N LYS A 31 -18.66 -1.28 -3.16
CA LYS A 31 -19.04 -1.64 -4.53
C LYS A 31 -20.11 -0.68 -4.99
N ILE A 32 -19.82 0.13 -6.01
CA ILE A 32 -20.76 1.06 -6.64
C ILE A 32 -21.31 0.40 -7.90
N ARG A 33 -22.61 0.20 -7.94
CA ARG A 33 -23.30 -0.50 -9.03
C ARG A 33 -24.38 0.41 -9.61
N PRO A 34 -24.14 1.00 -10.80
CA PRO A 34 -25.12 1.88 -11.45
C PRO A 34 -26.31 1.09 -11.97
N ASP A 35 -27.50 1.62 -11.72
CA ASP A 35 -28.77 1.17 -12.24
C ASP A 35 -29.37 2.31 -13.06
N LYS A 36 -29.43 2.13 -14.38
CA LYS A 36 -29.90 3.15 -15.32
C LYS A 36 -31.41 3.38 -15.18
N GLU A 37 -32.17 2.34 -14.91
CA GLU A 37 -33.66 2.40 -14.83
C GLU A 37 -34.06 3.13 -13.54
N ALA A 38 -33.41 2.80 -12.42
CA ALA A 38 -33.64 3.48 -11.15
C ALA A 38 -33.00 4.89 -11.09
N GLY A 39 -32.13 5.27 -12.04
CA GLY A 39 -31.46 6.57 -12.07
C GLY A 39 -30.41 6.78 -10.97
N VAL A 40 -29.97 5.73 -10.32
CA VAL A 40 -29.05 5.76 -9.18
C VAL A 40 -27.91 4.74 -9.32
N ALA A 41 -26.85 4.93 -8.57
CA ALA A 41 -25.81 3.92 -8.35
C ALA A 41 -25.92 3.43 -6.91
N TYR A 42 -26.23 2.16 -6.72
CA TYR A 42 -26.32 1.52 -5.41
C TYR A 42 -24.95 1.32 -4.78
N LEU A 43 -24.89 1.45 -3.46
CA LEU A 43 -23.66 1.35 -2.65
C LEU A 43 -23.73 0.10 -1.76
N TYR A 44 -22.79 -0.81 -1.96
CA TYR A 44 -22.67 -2.03 -1.17
C TYR A 44 -21.37 -1.99 -0.36
N PRO A 45 -21.44 -1.64 0.96
CA PRO A 45 -20.25 -1.59 1.81
C PRO A 45 -19.77 -2.98 2.21
N GLU A 46 -18.43 -3.14 2.24
CA GLU A 46 -17.74 -4.30 2.78
C GLU A 46 -16.56 -3.85 3.67
N PRO A 47 -16.47 -4.30 4.93
CA PRO A 47 -17.52 -5.04 5.63
C PRO A 47 -18.77 -4.18 5.89
N ARG A 48 -19.93 -4.81 5.93
CA ARG A 48 -21.16 -4.15 6.36
C ARG A 48 -21.21 -4.15 7.89
N ILE A 49 -20.99 -3.00 8.48
CA ILE A 49 -20.89 -2.82 9.94
C ILE A 49 -22.07 -1.95 10.41
N ALA A 50 -22.83 -2.44 11.38
CA ALA A 50 -24.04 -1.79 11.86
C ALA A 50 -23.83 -0.35 12.38
N GLY A 51 -22.63 -0.06 12.94
CA GLY A 51 -22.27 1.28 13.45
C GLY A 51 -21.93 2.30 12.37
N VAL A 52 -21.81 1.90 11.09
CA VAL A 52 -21.45 2.79 9.98
C VAL A 52 -22.64 2.92 9.01
N LYS A 53 -23.18 4.13 8.91
CA LYS A 53 -24.35 4.41 8.09
C LYS A 53 -23.95 5.07 6.78
N LEU A 54 -23.92 4.30 5.71
CA LEU A 54 -23.75 4.80 4.34
C LEU A 54 -25.13 5.07 3.70
N PRO A 55 -25.24 6.04 2.75
CA PRO A 55 -26.40 6.13 1.90
C PRO A 55 -26.55 4.85 1.05
N GLU A 56 -27.76 4.48 0.71
CA GLU A 56 -28.01 3.28 -0.09
C GLU A 56 -27.59 3.48 -1.55
N SER A 57 -27.65 4.72 -2.04
CA SER A 57 -27.37 5.05 -3.43
C SER A 57 -26.85 6.48 -3.61
N ILE A 58 -26.33 6.75 -4.81
CA ILE A 58 -25.92 8.07 -5.31
C ILE A 58 -26.66 8.33 -6.62
N PRO A 59 -27.21 9.53 -6.88
CA PRO A 59 -27.83 9.88 -8.16
C PRO A 59 -26.87 9.71 -9.33
N LEU A 60 -27.35 9.28 -10.49
CA LEU A 60 -26.56 9.18 -11.70
C LEU A 60 -26.37 10.54 -12.40
N SER A 61 -25.28 10.66 -13.15
CA SER A 61 -25.04 11.76 -14.10
C SER A 61 -24.72 11.23 -15.50
N LYS A 62 -24.88 12.09 -16.53
CA LYS A 62 -24.53 11.80 -17.93
C LYS A 62 -23.06 12.17 -18.23
N GLU A 63 -22.30 12.68 -17.27
CA GLU A 63 -20.93 13.13 -17.44
C GLU A 63 -19.97 12.00 -17.80
N GLY A 64 -18.76 12.39 -18.26
CA GLY A 64 -17.67 11.45 -18.54
C GLY A 64 -17.06 10.84 -17.28
N CYS A 65 -16.46 9.66 -17.40
CA CYS A 65 -15.91 8.89 -16.27
C CYS A 65 -14.55 9.41 -15.75
N GLY A 66 -13.89 10.39 -16.39
CA GLY A 66 -12.48 10.72 -16.12
C GLY A 66 -12.13 11.08 -14.67
N ALA A 67 -13.01 11.80 -13.98
CA ALA A 67 -12.77 12.25 -12.59
C ALA A 67 -13.88 11.80 -11.64
N TRP A 68 -14.45 10.63 -11.83
CA TRP A 68 -15.63 10.15 -11.11
C TRP A 68 -15.50 10.22 -9.58
N ARG A 69 -14.29 9.98 -9.02
CA ARG A 69 -14.06 10.07 -7.57
C ARG A 69 -14.29 11.49 -7.01
N LYS A 70 -14.03 12.52 -7.82
CA LYS A 70 -14.31 13.91 -7.46
C LYS A 70 -15.79 14.23 -7.68
N GLN A 71 -16.41 13.67 -8.72
CA GLN A 71 -17.82 13.91 -9.07
C GLN A 71 -18.79 13.39 -8.02
N ILE A 72 -18.48 12.25 -7.37
CA ILE A 72 -19.30 11.75 -6.25
C ILE A 72 -19.20 12.63 -4.99
N ASN A 73 -18.24 13.57 -4.93
CA ASN A 73 -18.06 14.55 -3.85
C ASN A 73 -18.20 13.94 -2.44
N PRO A 74 -17.29 13.06 -2.01
CA PRO A 74 -17.40 12.35 -0.75
C PRO A 74 -17.19 13.29 0.44
N ASP A 75 -18.05 13.15 1.45
CA ASP A 75 -17.96 13.87 2.72
C ASP A 75 -17.79 12.86 3.87
N PHE A 76 -16.63 12.93 4.53
CA PHE A 76 -16.27 12.10 5.68
C PHE A 76 -16.13 12.93 6.97
N SER A 77 -16.77 14.09 7.06
CA SER A 77 -16.76 14.92 8.27
C SER A 77 -17.31 14.17 9.49
N ASN A 78 -18.34 13.34 9.27
CA ASN A 78 -18.75 12.33 10.23
C ASN A 78 -18.25 10.95 9.76
N PRO A 79 -17.24 10.36 10.39
CA PRO A 79 -16.65 9.10 9.93
C PRO A 79 -17.58 7.89 10.04
N LEU A 80 -18.61 7.95 10.92
CA LEU A 80 -19.62 6.91 11.08
C LEU A 80 -20.84 7.10 10.16
N LYS A 81 -20.96 8.27 9.51
CA LYS A 81 -22.02 8.60 8.56
C LYS A 81 -21.42 9.25 7.31
N PRO A 82 -20.60 8.53 6.54
CA PRO A 82 -20.08 9.05 5.28
C PRO A 82 -21.20 9.40 4.33
N ALA A 83 -21.03 10.49 3.59
CA ALA A 83 -21.99 10.96 2.60
C ALA A 83 -21.33 11.19 1.24
N PHE A 84 -22.12 11.15 0.18
CA PHE A 84 -21.72 11.50 -1.18
C PHE A 84 -22.66 12.59 -1.69
N LYS A 85 -22.15 13.82 -1.77
CA LYS A 85 -22.95 15.02 -2.11
C LYS A 85 -23.04 15.28 -3.60
N GLY A 86 -22.39 14.45 -4.42
CA GLY A 86 -22.34 14.57 -5.87
C GLY A 86 -23.15 13.51 -6.58
N LYS A 87 -22.78 13.26 -7.86
CA LYS A 87 -23.44 12.30 -8.73
C LYS A 87 -22.43 11.30 -9.28
N PHE A 88 -22.88 10.08 -9.57
CA PHE A 88 -22.02 9.03 -10.14
C PHE A 88 -22.23 8.97 -11.67
N PRO A 89 -21.15 9.08 -12.50
CA PRO A 89 -21.30 9.01 -13.94
C PRO A 89 -21.69 7.61 -14.42
N LEU A 90 -22.84 7.48 -15.08
CA LEU A 90 -23.32 6.21 -15.63
C LEU A 90 -22.29 5.55 -16.58
N LYS A 91 -21.58 6.37 -17.36
CA LYS A 91 -20.54 5.90 -18.31
C LYS A 91 -19.37 5.19 -17.65
N CYS A 92 -19.21 5.28 -16.31
CA CYS A 92 -18.18 4.58 -15.59
C CYS A 92 -18.40 3.07 -15.48
N GLY A 93 -19.64 2.61 -15.59
CA GLY A 93 -19.98 1.24 -15.23
C GLY A 93 -19.72 0.94 -13.75
N PRO A 94 -19.71 -0.33 -13.36
CA PRO A 94 -19.38 -0.74 -11.99
C PRO A 94 -18.00 -0.24 -11.56
N LYS A 95 -17.92 0.29 -10.33
CA LYS A 95 -16.68 0.77 -9.72
C LYS A 95 -16.57 0.34 -8.28
N ASP A 96 -15.35 0.33 -7.81
CA ASP A 96 -15.02 0.06 -6.43
C ASP A 96 -14.35 1.29 -5.82
N TYR A 97 -14.76 1.64 -4.61
CA TYR A 97 -14.29 2.80 -3.89
C TYR A 97 -13.80 2.40 -2.51
N PHE A 98 -12.51 2.64 -2.26
CA PHE A 98 -11.90 2.41 -0.96
C PHE A 98 -11.81 3.72 -0.20
N TYR A 99 -12.15 3.69 1.09
CA TYR A 99 -11.95 4.82 1.97
C TYR A 99 -11.59 4.37 3.39
N THR A 100 -10.93 5.26 4.10
CA THR A 100 -10.67 5.15 5.53
C THR A 100 -11.06 6.46 6.19
N SER A 101 -11.89 6.41 7.22
CA SER A 101 -12.40 7.59 7.92
C SER A 101 -12.21 7.49 9.43
N LEU A 102 -12.02 6.28 9.95
CA LEU A 102 -11.89 6.00 11.37
C LEU A 102 -10.42 5.93 11.80
N SER A 103 -10.14 6.35 13.04
CA SER A 103 -8.87 6.01 13.69
C SER A 103 -8.76 4.49 13.91
N ALA A 104 -7.58 4.00 14.32
CA ALA A 104 -7.36 2.58 14.59
C ALA A 104 -8.34 2.02 15.61
N ASP A 105 -8.41 2.67 16.75
CA ASP A 105 -9.29 2.33 17.87
C ASP A 105 -10.77 2.41 17.50
N GLN A 106 -11.18 3.46 16.78
CA GLN A 106 -12.56 3.59 16.30
C GLN A 106 -12.94 2.48 15.32
N TYR A 107 -12.04 2.15 14.38
CA TYR A 107 -12.30 1.07 13.42
C TYR A 107 -12.41 -0.28 14.13
N LEU A 108 -11.45 -0.59 15.00
CA LEU A 108 -11.46 -1.83 15.78
C LEU A 108 -12.71 -1.90 16.69
N GLN A 109 -13.07 -0.79 17.35
CA GLN A 109 -14.26 -0.69 18.19
C GLN A 109 -15.54 -1.09 17.43
N VAL A 110 -15.78 -0.50 16.27
CA VAL A 110 -17.03 -0.76 15.53
C VAL A 110 -17.03 -2.14 14.90
N VAL A 111 -15.89 -2.61 14.39
CA VAL A 111 -15.76 -3.96 13.80
C VAL A 111 -15.95 -5.03 14.87
N PHE A 112 -15.23 -4.92 15.99
CA PHE A 112 -15.30 -5.89 17.06
C PHE A 112 -16.70 -5.95 17.68
N ALA A 113 -17.29 -4.80 18.00
CA ALA A 113 -18.64 -4.74 18.57
C ALA A 113 -19.70 -5.39 17.66
N ASP A 114 -19.63 -5.14 16.34
CA ASP A 114 -20.55 -5.72 15.37
C ASP A 114 -20.36 -7.23 15.21
N MET A 115 -19.10 -7.68 15.10
CA MET A 115 -18.80 -9.11 14.97
C MET A 115 -19.13 -9.89 16.26
N TRP A 116 -18.84 -9.32 17.42
CA TRP A 116 -19.16 -9.92 18.72
C TRP A 116 -20.67 -10.10 18.89
N LYS A 117 -21.43 -9.05 18.51
CA LYS A 117 -22.90 -9.14 18.53
C LYS A 117 -23.42 -10.21 17.56
N LYS A 118 -22.87 -10.31 16.35
CA LYS A 118 -23.24 -11.35 15.37
C LYS A 118 -22.92 -12.76 15.87
N ALA A 119 -21.89 -12.90 16.70
CA ALA A 119 -21.52 -14.14 17.36
C ALA A 119 -22.39 -14.46 18.62
N GLY A 120 -23.41 -13.63 18.92
CA GLY A 120 -24.31 -13.81 20.06
C GLY A 120 -23.82 -13.16 21.37
N GLY A 121 -22.70 -12.46 21.35
CA GLY A 121 -22.14 -11.81 22.54
C GLY A 121 -22.71 -10.41 22.80
N THR A 122 -22.48 -9.90 24.02
CA THR A 122 -22.79 -8.53 24.40
C THR A 122 -21.50 -7.77 24.66
N TRP A 123 -21.35 -6.59 24.03
CA TRP A 123 -20.20 -5.73 24.18
C TRP A 123 -20.60 -4.37 24.76
N LYS A 124 -20.08 -4.05 25.95
CA LYS A 124 -20.28 -2.76 26.62
C LYS A 124 -18.94 -2.01 26.83
N GLY A 125 -17.84 -2.59 26.39
CA GLY A 125 -16.50 -2.06 26.55
C GLY A 125 -16.14 -1.00 25.52
N LYS A 126 -14.89 -0.51 25.63
CA LYS A 126 -14.26 0.40 24.67
C LYS A 126 -12.91 -0.15 24.29
N VAL A 127 -12.50 0.08 23.03
CA VAL A 127 -11.13 -0.14 22.61
C VAL A 127 -10.31 1.07 23.06
N VAL A 128 -9.25 0.82 23.80
CA VAL A 128 -8.31 1.83 24.30
C VAL A 128 -6.90 1.48 23.86
N GLN A 129 -6.08 2.52 23.65
CA GLN A 129 -4.66 2.33 23.43
C GLN A 129 -3.96 2.11 24.76
N GLY A 130 -3.02 1.17 24.79
CA GLY A 130 -2.26 0.86 25.99
C GLY A 130 -1.07 -0.02 25.69
N LYS A 131 -0.23 -0.24 26.69
CA LYS A 131 0.79 -1.29 26.68
C LYS A 131 0.21 -2.51 27.35
N LEU A 132 0.57 -3.70 26.85
CA LEU A 132 0.36 -4.92 27.62
C LEU A 132 1.27 -4.83 28.86
N PRO A 133 0.80 -5.23 30.04
CA PRO A 133 1.67 -5.38 31.20
C PRO A 133 2.82 -6.34 30.91
N ASP A 134 3.97 -6.05 31.49
CA ASP A 134 5.18 -6.87 31.28
C ASP A 134 5.06 -8.27 31.93
N ASP A 135 4.22 -8.42 32.98
CA ASP A 135 3.90 -9.68 33.62
C ASP A 135 2.74 -10.37 32.91
N SER A 136 3.10 -11.41 32.16
CA SER A 136 2.14 -12.22 31.39
C SER A 136 1.29 -13.17 32.25
N ASP A 137 1.60 -13.35 33.53
CA ASP A 137 0.95 -14.35 34.38
C ASP A 137 -0.51 -14.01 34.72
N ASP A 138 -0.86 -12.71 34.65
CA ASP A 138 -2.24 -12.25 34.89
C ASP A 138 -3.14 -12.34 33.64
N TYR A 139 -2.62 -12.74 32.48
CA TYR A 139 -3.37 -12.76 31.23
C TYR A 139 -3.45 -14.16 30.62
N LYS A 140 -4.66 -14.61 30.40
CA LYS A 140 -4.92 -15.86 29.67
C LYS A 140 -5.11 -15.57 28.18
N VAL A 141 -4.31 -16.22 27.33
CA VAL A 141 -4.53 -16.20 25.88
C VAL A 141 -5.83 -16.93 25.58
N LEU A 142 -6.81 -16.21 25.04
CA LEU A 142 -8.12 -16.76 24.64
C LEU A 142 -8.11 -17.28 23.21
N ALA A 143 -7.41 -16.57 22.31
CA ALA A 143 -7.30 -16.96 20.92
C ALA A 143 -6.01 -16.39 20.30
N SER A 144 -5.50 -17.05 19.29
CA SER A 144 -4.36 -16.60 18.50
C SER A 144 -4.74 -16.61 17.03
N SER A 145 -4.29 -15.58 16.30
CA SER A 145 -4.42 -15.50 14.84
C SER A 145 -3.07 -15.16 14.23
N TYR A 146 -2.77 -15.77 13.11
CA TYR A 146 -1.52 -15.57 12.40
C TYR A 146 -1.77 -14.83 11.09
N SER A 147 -0.81 -14.00 10.70
CA SER A 147 -0.81 -13.38 9.36
C SER A 147 -0.54 -14.44 8.29
N GLU A 148 -0.75 -14.05 7.02
CA GLU A 148 -0.20 -14.79 5.89
C GLU A 148 1.32 -14.96 6.04
N PRO A 149 1.93 -16.01 5.43
CA PRO A 149 3.38 -16.19 5.41
C PRO A 149 4.11 -14.96 4.88
N LEU A 150 5.32 -14.71 5.39
CA LEU A 150 6.12 -13.55 4.99
C LEU A 150 6.33 -13.45 3.47
N THR A 151 6.54 -14.57 2.80
CA THR A 151 6.65 -14.62 1.32
C THR A 151 5.43 -14.06 0.63
N LYS A 152 4.23 -14.35 1.13
CA LYS A 152 2.96 -13.84 0.59
C LYS A 152 2.79 -12.34 0.87
N LEU A 153 3.20 -11.89 2.06
CA LEU A 153 3.18 -10.46 2.41
C LEU A 153 4.13 -9.67 1.51
N VAL A 154 5.36 -10.16 1.30
CA VAL A 154 6.34 -9.53 0.40
C VAL A 154 5.84 -9.53 -1.04
N TYR A 155 5.24 -10.63 -1.51
CA TYR A 155 4.61 -10.70 -2.82
C TYR A 155 3.55 -9.62 -3.00
N ASN A 156 2.60 -9.50 -2.09
CA ASN A 156 1.53 -8.50 -2.15
C ASN A 156 2.10 -7.08 -2.07
N MET A 157 3.05 -6.84 -1.17
CA MET A 157 3.73 -5.56 -1.02
C MET A 157 4.39 -5.10 -2.32
N ASN A 158 5.13 -5.97 -2.99
CA ASN A 158 5.85 -5.61 -4.21
C ASN A 158 4.94 -5.55 -5.43
N LYS A 159 4.09 -6.55 -5.67
CA LYS A 159 3.17 -6.61 -6.83
C LYS A 159 2.22 -5.42 -6.87
N TYR A 160 1.63 -5.06 -5.73
CA TYR A 160 0.57 -4.04 -5.65
C TYR A 160 1.04 -2.73 -5.03
N SER A 161 2.32 -2.63 -4.65
CA SER A 161 2.86 -1.45 -3.94
C SER A 161 2.08 -1.14 -2.64
N ASP A 162 1.84 -2.16 -1.82
CA ASP A 162 1.11 -2.00 -0.57
C ASP A 162 2.00 -1.32 0.49
N ASN A 163 1.69 -0.06 0.76
CA ASN A 163 2.47 0.76 1.70
C ASN A 163 2.21 0.40 3.16
N ILE A 164 1.06 -0.20 3.48
CA ILE A 164 0.73 -0.63 4.84
C ILE A 164 1.59 -1.83 5.18
N ILE A 165 1.61 -2.84 4.32
CA ILE A 165 2.47 -4.01 4.50
C ILE A 165 3.92 -3.58 4.61
N ALA A 166 4.40 -2.67 3.72
CA ALA A 166 5.77 -2.17 3.77
C ALA A 166 6.12 -1.52 5.11
N ARG A 167 5.24 -0.67 5.66
CA ARG A 167 5.45 -0.03 6.96
C ARG A 167 5.39 -1.01 8.12
N GLN A 168 4.49 -1.99 8.09
CA GLN A 168 4.40 -3.03 9.12
C GLN A 168 5.65 -3.89 9.14
N LEU A 169 6.10 -4.36 7.98
CA LEU A 169 7.33 -5.15 7.86
C LEU A 169 8.55 -4.33 8.28
N PHE A 170 8.62 -3.05 7.89
CA PHE A 170 9.70 -2.16 8.32
C PHE A 170 9.77 -2.04 9.84
N LEU A 171 8.64 -1.79 10.51
CA LEU A 171 8.60 -1.74 11.98
C LEU A 171 8.95 -3.08 12.64
N ALA A 172 8.60 -4.20 12.02
CA ALA A 172 8.94 -5.52 12.55
C ALA A 172 10.45 -5.74 12.61
N LEU A 173 11.25 -5.07 11.77
CA LEU A 173 12.71 -5.14 11.80
C LEU A 173 13.29 -4.62 13.13
N ALA A 174 12.62 -3.69 13.82
CA ALA A 174 13.06 -3.21 15.12
C ALA A 174 13.13 -4.32 16.17
N LYS A 175 12.40 -5.41 16.02
CA LYS A 175 12.45 -6.57 16.92
C LYS A 175 13.72 -7.39 16.78
N THR A 176 14.43 -7.28 15.66
CA THR A 176 15.69 -7.99 15.42
C THR A 176 16.86 -7.34 16.14
N GLN A 177 16.72 -6.09 16.55
CA GLN A 177 17.73 -5.31 17.25
C GLN A 177 17.59 -5.47 18.77
N LYS A 178 18.63 -5.93 19.46
CA LYS A 178 18.58 -6.18 20.91
C LYS A 178 18.55 -4.89 21.72
N ASP A 179 19.43 -3.96 21.38
CA ASP A 179 19.73 -2.76 22.16
C ASP A 179 19.02 -1.49 21.64
N GLU A 180 18.31 -1.59 20.50
CA GLU A 180 17.63 -0.47 19.88
C GLU A 180 16.13 -0.38 20.28
N PRO A 181 15.54 0.81 20.27
CA PRO A 181 14.12 0.98 20.56
C PRO A 181 13.25 0.17 19.62
N LYS A 182 12.19 -0.47 20.15
CA LYS A 182 11.22 -1.25 19.34
C LYS A 182 10.22 -0.35 18.61
N ASN A 183 10.74 0.62 17.87
CA ASN A 183 10.02 1.66 17.17
C ASN A 183 10.62 1.93 15.77
N LEU A 184 10.29 3.08 15.18
CA LEU A 184 10.77 3.49 13.86
C LEU A 184 12.29 3.70 13.81
N GLU A 185 12.91 4.14 14.89
CA GLU A 185 14.37 4.36 14.98
C GLU A 185 15.11 3.03 14.97
N GLY A 186 14.68 2.06 15.78
CA GLY A 186 15.25 0.73 15.76
C GLY A 186 15.06 0.01 14.41
N ALA A 187 13.94 0.27 13.72
CA ALA A 187 13.76 -0.25 12.36
C ALA A 187 14.75 0.37 11.35
N ARG A 188 15.02 1.68 11.48
CA ARG A 188 16.05 2.35 10.67
C ARG A 188 17.44 1.82 10.97
N ALA A 189 17.79 1.63 12.25
CA ALA A 189 19.07 1.06 12.67
C ALA A 189 19.30 -0.32 12.04
N ALA A 190 18.29 -1.21 12.07
CA ALA A 190 18.35 -2.52 11.44
C ALA A 190 18.68 -2.45 9.93
N VAL A 191 18.03 -1.52 9.21
CA VAL A 191 18.29 -1.35 7.77
C VAL A 191 19.66 -0.77 7.51
N TYR A 192 20.14 0.19 8.31
CA TYR A 192 21.47 0.76 8.13
C TYR A 192 22.56 -0.25 8.45
N GLU A 193 22.40 -1.07 9.49
CA GLU A 193 23.32 -2.16 9.81
C GLU A 193 23.41 -3.18 8.65
N TRP A 194 22.26 -3.60 8.14
CA TRP A 194 22.22 -4.48 6.98
C TRP A 194 22.86 -3.85 5.74
N ALA A 195 22.58 -2.58 5.45
CA ALA A 195 23.20 -1.86 4.33
C ALA A 195 24.72 -1.77 4.47
N ALA A 196 25.23 -1.54 5.70
CA ALA A 196 26.66 -1.52 6.00
C ALA A 196 27.31 -2.90 5.74
N SER A 197 26.62 -4.01 6.08
CA SER A 197 27.11 -5.37 5.78
C SER A 197 27.26 -5.62 4.27
N LEU A 198 26.47 -4.93 3.44
CA LEU A 198 26.58 -4.93 1.98
C LEU A 198 27.59 -3.90 1.45
N LYS A 199 28.31 -3.19 2.31
CA LYS A 199 29.26 -2.12 1.98
C LYS A 199 28.60 -0.94 1.22
N ILE A 200 27.32 -0.69 1.44
CA ILE A 200 26.61 0.48 0.91
C ILE A 200 27.02 1.69 1.74
N PRO A 201 27.59 2.74 1.10
CA PRO A 201 27.98 3.94 1.83
C PRO A 201 26.79 4.63 2.52
N PRO A 202 26.95 5.15 3.76
CA PRO A 202 25.87 5.86 4.46
C PRO A 202 25.28 7.04 3.68
N SER A 203 26.09 7.70 2.83
CA SER A 203 25.64 8.79 1.95
C SER A 203 24.70 8.32 0.82
N SER A 204 24.71 7.03 0.49
CA SER A 204 23.92 6.43 -0.59
C SER A 204 22.53 5.98 -0.17
N LEU A 205 22.21 6.00 1.12
CA LEU A 205 20.92 5.56 1.64
C LEU A 205 20.44 6.44 2.81
N LYS A 206 19.24 6.97 2.67
CA LYS A 206 18.48 7.58 3.77
C LYS A 206 17.10 6.98 3.77
N ILE A 207 16.73 6.30 4.85
CA ILE A 207 15.41 5.65 4.97
C ILE A 207 14.58 6.33 6.05
N ASP A 208 13.28 6.51 5.77
CA ASP A 208 12.33 7.11 6.69
C ASP A 208 11.40 6.04 7.31
N ASN A 209 10.45 5.51 6.54
CA ASN A 209 9.35 4.68 7.05
C ASN A 209 9.11 3.38 6.26
N GLY A 210 10.03 3.01 5.38
CA GLY A 210 9.98 1.78 4.60
C GLY A 210 8.99 1.75 3.44
N SER A 211 8.03 2.68 3.34
CA SER A 211 7.01 2.66 2.28
C SER A 211 7.39 3.38 0.98
N GLY A 212 8.46 4.18 0.99
CA GLY A 212 8.80 5.05 -0.12
C GLY A 212 7.91 6.30 -0.26
N LEU A 213 6.82 6.42 0.50
CA LEU A 213 5.99 7.64 0.56
C LEU A 213 6.60 8.66 1.54
N SER A 214 7.82 9.09 1.27
CA SER A 214 8.55 10.05 2.08
C SER A 214 9.34 11.00 1.20
N ARG A 215 9.47 12.24 1.65
CA ARG A 215 10.29 13.28 0.99
C ARG A 215 11.74 13.27 1.48
N THR A 216 12.03 12.52 2.55
CA THR A 216 13.36 12.41 3.13
C THR A 216 14.06 11.11 2.78
N THR A 217 13.33 10.09 2.32
CA THR A 217 13.94 8.85 1.82
C THR A 217 14.69 9.13 0.53
N ALA A 218 15.96 8.70 0.47
CA ALA A 218 16.83 8.80 -0.69
C ALA A 218 17.69 7.54 -0.79
N ILE A 219 17.94 7.09 -2.02
CA ILE A 219 18.83 5.97 -2.29
C ILE A 219 19.48 6.19 -3.67
N SER A 220 20.76 5.84 -3.78
CA SER A 220 21.47 5.87 -5.05
C SER A 220 21.09 4.67 -5.92
N THR A 221 21.21 4.82 -7.25
CA THR A 221 21.00 3.70 -8.19
C THR A 221 22.02 2.58 -7.95
N ASP A 222 23.24 2.93 -7.56
CA ASP A 222 24.29 1.98 -7.24
C ASP A 222 23.95 1.14 -5.99
N ALA A 223 23.40 1.78 -4.95
CA ALA A 223 22.90 1.06 -3.78
C ALA A 223 21.77 0.10 -4.14
N PHE A 224 20.83 0.49 -5.03
CA PHE A 224 19.81 -0.43 -5.53
C PHE A 224 20.39 -1.62 -6.27
N VAL A 225 21.37 -1.40 -7.15
CA VAL A 225 22.04 -2.48 -7.89
C VAL A 225 22.78 -3.41 -6.93
N THR A 226 23.45 -2.87 -5.91
CA THR A 226 24.10 -3.65 -4.86
C THR A 226 23.12 -4.56 -4.13
N VAL A 227 21.98 -4.04 -3.70
CA VAL A 227 20.90 -4.82 -3.07
C VAL A 227 20.38 -5.88 -4.02
N LEU A 228 20.09 -5.55 -5.28
CA LEU A 228 19.58 -6.50 -6.28
C LEU A 228 20.59 -7.64 -6.54
N LYS A 229 21.87 -7.33 -6.68
CA LYS A 229 22.92 -8.35 -6.85
C LYS A 229 23.04 -9.26 -5.62
N HIS A 230 22.95 -8.69 -4.42
CA HIS A 230 22.93 -9.49 -3.19
C HIS A 230 21.73 -10.43 -3.18
N MET A 231 20.53 -9.93 -3.44
CA MET A 231 19.29 -10.73 -3.46
C MET A 231 19.28 -11.80 -4.54
N TRP A 232 19.95 -11.56 -5.67
CA TRP A 232 20.12 -12.57 -6.72
C TRP A 232 20.92 -13.79 -6.25
N ASN A 233 21.90 -13.57 -5.38
CA ASN A 233 22.76 -14.63 -4.85
C ASN A 233 22.27 -15.20 -3.49
N ALA A 234 21.18 -14.65 -2.95
CA ALA A 234 20.61 -15.10 -1.69
C ALA A 234 19.72 -16.34 -1.87
N PRO A 235 19.61 -17.24 -0.86
CA PRO A 235 18.70 -18.39 -0.91
C PRO A 235 17.23 -18.00 -1.18
N GLN A 236 16.82 -16.79 -0.81
CA GLN A 236 15.46 -16.24 -1.00
C GLN A 236 15.24 -15.62 -2.39
N MET A 237 16.19 -15.80 -3.31
CA MET A 237 16.10 -15.21 -4.67
C MET A 237 14.78 -15.53 -5.39
N PRO A 238 14.31 -16.79 -5.41
CA PRO A 238 13.08 -17.13 -6.16
C PRO A 238 11.86 -16.36 -5.66
N GLU A 239 11.67 -16.30 -4.33
CA GLU A 239 10.55 -15.59 -3.71
C GLU A 239 10.66 -14.09 -3.94
N PHE A 240 11.87 -13.53 -3.85
CA PHE A 240 12.10 -12.11 -4.08
C PHE A 240 11.81 -11.73 -5.54
N VAL A 241 12.36 -12.44 -6.50
CA VAL A 241 12.15 -12.17 -7.93
C VAL A 241 10.70 -12.36 -8.33
N SER A 242 10.03 -13.41 -7.85
CA SER A 242 8.61 -13.67 -8.14
C SER A 242 7.69 -12.60 -7.53
N SER A 243 8.11 -11.95 -6.45
CA SER A 243 7.35 -10.85 -5.83
C SER A 243 7.35 -9.57 -6.67
N LEU A 244 8.33 -9.36 -7.54
CA LEU A 244 8.42 -8.16 -8.36
C LEU A 244 7.34 -8.14 -9.47
N PRO A 245 6.74 -6.99 -9.78
CA PRO A 245 5.83 -6.84 -10.92
C PRO A 245 6.49 -7.26 -12.25
N ILE A 246 5.76 -8.00 -13.07
CA ILE A 246 6.24 -8.49 -14.37
C ILE A 246 5.67 -7.63 -15.49
N SER A 247 6.53 -7.13 -16.35
CA SER A 247 6.16 -6.25 -17.47
C SER A 247 5.15 -6.93 -18.41
N GLY A 248 4.02 -6.25 -18.68
CA GLY A 248 2.94 -6.72 -19.53
C GLY A 248 2.13 -7.90 -18.98
N VAL A 249 2.40 -8.35 -17.73
CA VAL A 249 1.77 -9.54 -17.14
C VAL A 249 0.99 -9.19 -15.87
N ASP A 250 1.65 -8.65 -14.84
CA ASP A 250 1.01 -8.48 -13.54
C ASP A 250 1.42 -7.22 -12.78
N GLY A 251 0.84 -7.05 -11.61
CA GLY A 251 1.15 -5.99 -10.65
C GLY A 251 1.06 -4.59 -11.23
N THR A 252 1.96 -3.71 -10.81
CA THR A 252 2.02 -2.32 -11.29
C THR A 252 2.58 -2.20 -12.72
N MET A 253 3.16 -3.27 -13.27
CA MET A 253 3.72 -3.31 -14.62
C MET A 253 2.78 -3.94 -15.67
N ARG A 254 1.61 -4.45 -15.30
CA ARG A 254 0.70 -5.19 -16.20
C ARG A 254 0.29 -4.45 -17.48
N LYS A 255 0.30 -3.11 -17.45
CA LYS A 255 -0.06 -2.25 -18.61
C LYS A 255 1.15 -1.70 -19.36
N ARG A 256 2.36 -2.09 -18.97
CA ARG A 256 3.61 -1.69 -19.62
C ARG A 256 4.18 -2.91 -20.34
N HIS A 257 4.08 -2.93 -21.66
CA HIS A 257 4.42 -4.10 -22.49
C HIS A 257 5.88 -4.11 -22.97
N VAL A 258 6.74 -3.30 -22.35
CA VAL A 258 8.18 -3.28 -22.64
C VAL A 258 8.86 -4.54 -22.15
N ALA A 259 9.62 -5.25 -22.98
CA ALA A 259 10.26 -6.53 -22.64
C ALA A 259 9.28 -7.47 -21.91
N GLN A 260 8.08 -7.67 -22.49
CA GLN A 260 6.98 -8.38 -21.87
C GLN A 260 7.39 -9.77 -21.36
N GLY A 261 7.09 -10.04 -20.10
CA GLY A 261 7.47 -11.29 -19.43
C GLY A 261 8.93 -11.36 -18.98
N SER A 262 9.84 -10.54 -19.54
CA SER A 262 11.29 -10.62 -19.30
C SER A 262 11.80 -9.58 -18.30
N ALA A 263 10.98 -8.56 -17.93
CA ALA A 263 11.35 -7.55 -16.95
C ALA A 263 10.53 -7.74 -15.66
N HIS A 264 11.22 -8.00 -14.56
CA HIS A 264 10.69 -8.12 -13.21
C HIS A 264 11.14 -6.90 -12.41
N VAL A 265 10.32 -5.83 -12.37
CA VAL A 265 10.73 -4.54 -11.82
C VAL A 265 9.70 -3.92 -10.90
N LYS A 266 10.16 -3.44 -9.76
CA LYS A 266 9.38 -2.60 -8.85
C LYS A 266 9.38 -1.16 -9.34
N THR A 267 8.19 -0.56 -9.39
CA THR A 267 8.01 0.86 -9.72
C THR A 267 7.93 1.74 -8.48
N GLY A 268 8.42 2.97 -8.56
CA GLY A 268 8.25 4.02 -7.55
C GLY A 268 7.56 5.25 -8.13
N TYR A 269 6.61 5.80 -7.37
CA TYR A 269 5.84 6.97 -7.75
C TYR A 269 5.54 7.86 -6.55
N ILE A 270 6.12 9.04 -6.52
CA ILE A 270 5.64 10.18 -5.73
C ILE A 270 5.67 11.43 -6.63
N GLN A 271 5.06 12.52 -6.17
CA GLN A 271 5.12 13.79 -6.92
C GLN A 271 6.58 14.16 -7.19
N ASN A 272 6.91 14.48 -8.43
CA ASN A 272 8.25 14.85 -8.92
C ASN A 272 9.31 13.74 -8.85
N VAL A 273 8.93 12.48 -8.60
CA VAL A 273 9.85 11.34 -8.65
C VAL A 273 9.20 10.15 -9.34
N ARG A 274 9.97 9.50 -10.20
CA ARG A 274 9.67 8.19 -10.80
C ARG A 274 10.90 7.31 -10.66
N SER A 275 10.69 6.03 -10.40
CA SER A 275 11.79 5.07 -10.36
C SER A 275 11.35 3.68 -10.80
N ILE A 276 12.33 2.90 -11.23
CA ILE A 276 12.25 1.46 -11.43
C ILE A 276 13.52 0.82 -10.87
N ALA A 277 13.37 -0.37 -10.28
CA ALA A 277 14.50 -1.21 -9.90
C ALA A 277 14.09 -2.69 -9.96
N GLY A 278 14.98 -3.56 -10.43
CA GLY A 278 14.71 -4.99 -10.56
C GLY A 278 15.61 -5.67 -11.57
N TYR A 279 15.09 -6.69 -12.25
CA TYR A 279 15.85 -7.53 -13.17
C TYR A 279 15.23 -7.52 -14.57
N VAL A 280 16.09 -7.55 -15.57
CA VAL A 280 15.70 -7.71 -16.97
C VAL A 280 16.49 -8.87 -17.57
N GLN A 281 15.80 -9.85 -18.13
CA GLN A 281 16.41 -10.91 -18.93
C GLN A 281 16.51 -10.44 -20.36
N THR A 282 17.70 -10.55 -20.96
CA THR A 282 17.98 -10.20 -22.35
C THR A 282 17.42 -11.24 -23.30
N LYS A 283 17.39 -10.92 -24.59
CA LYS A 283 17.08 -11.91 -25.66
C LYS A 283 18.11 -13.04 -25.74
N SER A 284 19.37 -12.77 -25.37
CA SER A 284 20.45 -13.76 -25.29
C SER A 284 20.35 -14.69 -24.06
N GLY A 285 19.41 -14.40 -23.11
CA GLY A 285 19.22 -15.19 -21.90
C GLY A 285 19.99 -14.68 -20.68
N GLU A 286 20.84 -13.68 -20.82
CA GLU A 286 21.56 -13.05 -19.71
C GLU A 286 20.60 -12.23 -18.83
N ARG A 287 20.99 -11.97 -17.58
CA ARG A 287 20.18 -11.19 -16.64
C ARG A 287 20.94 -10.04 -16.06
N TYR A 288 20.31 -8.88 -16.08
CA TYR A 288 20.85 -7.62 -15.58
C TYR A 288 20.02 -7.08 -14.42
N ALA A 289 20.71 -6.61 -13.37
CA ALA A 289 20.11 -5.75 -12.36
C ALA A 289 20.01 -4.33 -12.93
N VAL A 290 18.83 -3.73 -12.87
CA VAL A 290 18.53 -2.42 -13.44
C VAL A 290 17.95 -1.51 -12.37
N ALA A 291 18.43 -0.27 -12.29
CA ALA A 291 17.86 0.78 -11.46
C ALA A 291 17.87 2.11 -12.21
N ALA A 292 16.75 2.81 -12.20
CA ALA A 292 16.65 4.17 -12.77
C ALA A 292 15.77 5.04 -11.86
N ILE A 293 16.21 6.27 -11.62
CA ILE A 293 15.51 7.26 -10.80
C ILE A 293 15.49 8.58 -11.57
N VAL A 294 14.31 9.19 -11.71
CA VAL A 294 14.14 10.53 -12.29
C VAL A 294 13.50 11.41 -11.22
N ASN A 295 14.18 12.50 -10.90
CA ASN A 295 13.73 13.54 -9.98
C ASN A 295 13.47 14.85 -10.75
N GLY A 296 12.44 15.57 -10.35
CA GLY A 296 12.13 16.91 -10.90
C GLY A 296 10.66 17.03 -11.35
N PRO A 297 10.24 18.26 -11.68
CA PRO A 297 8.83 18.55 -12.06
C PRO A 297 8.35 17.71 -13.25
N SER A 298 9.24 17.43 -14.21
CA SER A 298 8.94 16.63 -15.41
C SER A 298 9.03 15.11 -15.21
N ALA A 299 9.29 14.62 -13.99
CA ALA A 299 9.41 13.19 -13.74
C ALA A 299 8.14 12.39 -14.13
N VAL A 300 6.95 13.04 -14.13
CA VAL A 300 5.70 12.42 -14.60
C VAL A 300 5.80 11.91 -16.05
N ASN A 301 6.60 12.56 -16.89
CA ASN A 301 6.79 12.25 -18.30
C ASN A 301 7.95 11.26 -18.56
N SER A 302 8.63 10.77 -17.54
CA SER A 302 9.82 9.92 -17.67
C SER A 302 9.53 8.42 -17.87
N ILE A 303 8.27 8.00 -17.87
CA ILE A 303 7.91 6.59 -18.09
C ILE A 303 8.47 6.06 -19.42
N PRO A 304 8.35 6.77 -20.56
CA PRO A 304 8.93 6.30 -21.83
C PRO A 304 10.46 6.14 -21.77
N VAL A 305 11.17 7.03 -21.06
CA VAL A 305 12.62 6.92 -20.86
C VAL A 305 12.98 5.67 -20.07
N MET A 306 12.23 5.37 -19.00
CA MET A 306 12.44 4.14 -18.23
C MET A 306 12.13 2.89 -19.05
N ASP A 307 11.10 2.93 -19.89
CA ASP A 307 10.79 1.85 -20.83
C ASP A 307 11.89 1.68 -21.88
N ALA A 308 12.48 2.76 -22.36
CA ALA A 308 13.62 2.71 -23.27
C ALA A 308 14.85 2.05 -22.62
N VAL A 309 15.14 2.32 -21.34
CA VAL A 309 16.22 1.65 -20.59
C VAL A 309 15.95 0.13 -20.50
N ILE A 310 14.73 -0.28 -20.17
CA ILE A 310 14.36 -1.70 -20.11
C ILE A 310 14.51 -2.34 -21.50
N SER A 311 14.01 -1.68 -22.57
CA SER A 311 14.12 -2.17 -23.95
C SER A 311 15.56 -2.32 -24.42
N TRP A 312 16.41 -1.34 -24.07
CA TRP A 312 17.83 -1.37 -24.42
C TRP A 312 18.56 -2.53 -23.76
N VAL A 313 18.29 -2.79 -22.46
CA VAL A 313 18.87 -3.94 -21.77
C VAL A 313 18.34 -5.25 -22.37
N TYR A 314 17.04 -5.33 -22.65
CA TYR A 314 16.42 -6.52 -23.25
C TYR A 314 16.98 -6.87 -24.62
N GLY A 315 17.38 -5.87 -25.42
CA GLY A 315 17.92 -6.03 -26.76
C GLY A 315 19.37 -6.51 -26.83
N ARG A 316 20.08 -6.63 -25.69
CA ARG A 316 21.47 -7.10 -25.58
C ARG A 316 21.62 -8.65 -25.58
#